data_ab77a6e4c5d5d83b64d9047af8c30cd1
#
_entry.id   ab77a6e4c5d5d83b64d9047af8c30cd1
#
_cell.length_a   1.000
_cell.length_b   1.000
_cell.length_c   1.000
_cell.angle_alpha   90.00
_cell.angle_beta   90.00
_cell.angle_gamma   90.00
#
_symmetry.space_group_name_H-M   'P 1'
#
loop_
_entity.id
_entity.type
_entity.pdbx_description
1 polymer ?
#
loop_
_entity_poly.entity_id
_entity_poly.type
_entity_poly.pdbx_seq_one_letter_code
_entity_poly.pdbx_strand_id
1 'polypeptide(L)'
;MRIDLLCSGSKGNSCLIRHEDTQLLIDCGSTKKYLMESFKKVGACVDDTNGVLISHAHSDHVSQLKHFKHLDVYSYCDLKDALDKHDVVPNQKLIIKDLSIQFLGLSHDSPHTIGFVVESDKEKLVYVTDTGYVPNQIKPYIANADHYIFESNHDV
;
A
#
# COMPACT_ATOMS: atom_id res chain seq x y z
N MET A 1 -11.57 9.54 -6.41
CA MET A 1 -10.49 8.52 -6.17
C MET A 1 -11.00 7.18 -6.65
N ARG A 2 -10.24 6.52 -7.50
CA ARG A 2 -10.54 5.17 -7.92
C ARG A 2 -9.62 4.18 -7.20
N ILE A 3 -10.22 3.14 -6.63
CA ILE A 3 -9.49 2.14 -5.84
C ILE A 3 -9.77 0.77 -6.47
N ASP A 4 -8.71 0.09 -6.89
CA ASP A 4 -8.80 -1.25 -7.47
C ASP A 4 -7.95 -2.22 -6.64
N LEU A 5 -8.58 -3.19 -6.01
CA LEU A 5 -7.87 -4.25 -5.31
C LEU A 5 -7.42 -5.27 -6.35
N LEU A 6 -6.13 -5.21 -6.73
CA LEU A 6 -5.59 -6.03 -7.81
C LEU A 6 -5.45 -7.49 -7.39
N CYS A 7 -5.04 -7.74 -6.15
CA CYS A 7 -5.04 -9.07 -5.56
C CYS A 7 -5.12 -8.97 -4.04
N SER A 8 -5.65 -10.00 -3.40
CA SER A 8 -5.74 -10.10 -1.95
C SER A 8 -5.66 -11.56 -1.50
N GLY A 9 -5.23 -11.76 -0.25
CA GLY A 9 -5.12 -13.07 0.36
C GLY A 9 -3.69 -13.56 0.53
N SER A 10 -3.52 -14.83 0.87
CA SER A 10 -2.22 -15.40 1.21
C SER A 10 -1.25 -15.53 0.04
N LYS A 11 -1.75 -15.50 -1.20
CA LYS A 11 -0.91 -15.61 -2.40
C LYS A 11 -0.38 -14.28 -2.89
N GLY A 12 -0.98 -13.17 -2.46
CA GLY A 12 -0.50 -11.85 -2.83
C GLY A 12 -1.48 -10.76 -2.49
N ASN A 13 -0.93 -9.57 -2.26
CA ASN A 13 -1.70 -8.37 -1.95
C ASN A 13 -1.19 -7.23 -2.82
N SER A 14 -2.10 -6.50 -3.42
CA SER A 14 -1.78 -5.31 -4.20
C SER A 14 -3.04 -4.47 -4.41
N CYS A 15 -2.92 -3.17 -4.20
CA CYS A 15 -4.02 -2.22 -4.37
C CYS A 15 -3.55 -1.03 -5.18
N LEU A 16 -4.32 -0.65 -6.18
CA LEU A 16 -4.02 0.49 -7.03
C LEU A 16 -4.97 1.65 -6.71
N ILE A 17 -4.41 2.82 -6.46
CA ILE A 17 -5.17 4.04 -6.16
C ILE A 17 -4.89 5.05 -7.25
N ARG A 18 -5.94 5.56 -7.87
CA ARG A 18 -5.83 6.60 -8.92
C ARG A 18 -6.73 7.79 -8.59
N HIS A 19 -6.17 8.97 -8.70
CA HIS A 19 -6.92 10.22 -8.53
C HIS A 19 -6.27 11.28 -9.40
N GLU A 20 -7.02 11.80 -10.38
CA GLU A 20 -6.51 12.76 -11.35
C GLU A 20 -5.21 12.24 -12.01
N ASP A 21 -4.10 12.97 -11.89
CA ASP A 21 -2.82 12.57 -12.48
C ASP A 21 -1.95 11.72 -11.55
N THR A 22 -2.48 11.28 -10.41
CA THR A 22 -1.73 10.53 -9.42
C THR A 22 -2.11 9.06 -9.42
N GLN A 23 -1.12 8.20 -9.45
CA GLN A 23 -1.30 6.75 -9.34
C GLN A 23 -0.33 6.20 -8.30
N LEU A 24 -0.88 5.48 -7.31
CA LEU A 24 -0.11 4.84 -6.24
C LEU A 24 -0.40 3.35 -6.23
N LEU A 25 0.65 2.55 -6.03
CA LEU A 25 0.53 1.11 -5.83
C LEU A 25 0.84 0.80 -4.37
N ILE A 26 -0.08 0.14 -3.67
CA ILE A 26 0.14 -0.35 -2.31
C ILE A 26 0.37 -1.84 -2.38
N ASP A 27 1.57 -2.26 -2.00
CA ASP A 27 2.05 -3.64 -2.05
C ASP A 27 2.06 -4.21 -3.48
N CYS A 28 2.92 -5.19 -3.72
CA CYS A 28 3.10 -5.81 -5.04
C CYS A 28 3.41 -7.30 -4.92
N GLY A 29 2.45 -8.04 -4.39
CA GLY A 29 2.50 -9.49 -4.28
C GLY A 29 1.96 -10.20 -5.51
N SER A 30 1.72 -11.51 -5.38
CA SER A 30 1.23 -12.40 -6.44
C SER A 30 2.33 -12.75 -7.46
N THR A 31 1.95 -13.08 -8.69
CA THR A 31 2.90 -13.34 -9.77
C THR A 31 2.97 -12.15 -10.72
N LYS A 32 4.07 -12.05 -11.46
CA LYS A 32 4.22 -10.98 -12.46
C LYS A 32 3.07 -11.01 -13.47
N LYS A 33 2.76 -12.19 -14.00
CA LYS A 33 1.70 -12.36 -15.00
C LYS A 33 0.36 -11.89 -14.46
N TYR A 34 -0.03 -12.35 -13.28
CA TYR A 34 -1.29 -11.98 -12.66
C TYR A 34 -1.37 -10.48 -12.40
N LEU A 35 -0.32 -9.90 -11.84
CA LEU A 35 -0.28 -8.48 -11.51
C LEU A 35 -0.35 -7.61 -12.77
N MET A 36 0.41 -7.95 -13.82
CA MET A 36 0.38 -7.20 -15.08
C MET A 36 -0.98 -7.31 -15.78
N GLU A 37 -1.60 -8.49 -15.77
CA GLU A 37 -2.95 -8.67 -16.29
C GLU A 37 -3.97 -7.85 -15.51
N SER A 38 -3.81 -7.75 -14.18
CA SER A 38 -4.70 -6.96 -13.33
C SER A 38 -4.60 -5.47 -13.64
N PHE A 39 -3.39 -4.94 -13.85
CA PHE A 39 -3.21 -3.57 -14.32
C PHE A 39 -3.95 -3.33 -15.63
N LYS A 40 -3.80 -4.24 -16.57
CA LYS A 40 -4.45 -4.14 -17.88
C LYS A 40 -5.98 -4.15 -17.77
N LYS A 41 -6.54 -5.02 -16.92
CA LYS A 41 -7.98 -5.12 -16.71
C LYS A 41 -8.60 -3.84 -16.17
N VAL A 42 -7.88 -3.11 -15.32
CA VAL A 42 -8.37 -1.85 -14.77
C VAL A 42 -8.00 -0.64 -15.63
N GLY A 43 -7.39 -0.87 -16.79
CA GLY A 43 -7.02 0.20 -17.71
C GLY A 43 -5.87 1.07 -17.24
N ALA A 44 -4.95 0.51 -16.46
CA ALA A 44 -3.82 1.24 -15.89
C ALA A 44 -2.50 0.83 -16.55
N CYS A 45 -1.55 1.76 -16.57
CA CYS A 45 -0.19 1.53 -17.03
C CYS A 45 0.76 1.56 -15.83
N VAL A 46 1.62 0.56 -15.71
CA VAL A 46 2.60 0.48 -14.63
C VAL A 46 3.49 1.72 -14.60
N ASP A 47 3.91 2.21 -15.77
CA ASP A 47 4.82 3.35 -15.86
C ASP A 47 4.18 4.68 -15.41
N ASP A 48 2.87 4.73 -15.27
CA ASP A 48 2.18 5.92 -14.74
C ASP A 48 2.19 5.97 -13.20
N THR A 49 2.76 4.96 -12.55
CA THR A 49 2.81 4.89 -11.09
C THR A 49 3.78 5.93 -10.53
N ASN A 50 3.29 6.78 -9.63
CA ASN A 50 4.07 7.85 -9.02
C ASN A 50 4.76 7.42 -7.72
N GLY A 51 4.33 6.34 -7.11
CA GLY A 51 4.94 5.81 -5.92
C GLY A 51 4.40 4.44 -5.57
N VAL A 52 5.26 3.63 -4.96
CA VAL A 52 4.92 2.30 -4.43
C VAL A 52 5.03 2.37 -2.92
N LEU A 53 3.94 2.04 -2.22
CA LEU A 53 3.86 2.03 -0.77
C LEU A 53 3.89 0.58 -0.30
N ILE A 54 4.83 0.24 0.57
CA ILE A 54 4.97 -1.15 1.07
C ILE A 54 4.59 -1.21 2.53
N SER A 55 3.62 -2.06 2.86
CA SER A 55 3.14 -2.22 4.24
C SER A 55 4.10 -3.02 5.11
N HIS A 56 4.68 -4.09 4.57
CA HIS A 56 5.69 -4.90 5.26
C HIS A 56 6.40 -5.83 4.27
N ALA A 57 7.47 -6.51 4.73
CA ALA A 57 8.40 -7.23 3.85
C ALA A 57 8.03 -8.68 3.56
N HIS A 58 6.85 -9.17 3.94
CA HIS A 58 6.44 -10.53 3.61
C HIS A 58 6.26 -10.72 2.11
N SER A 59 6.56 -11.93 1.61
CA SER A 59 6.57 -12.21 0.17
C SER A 59 5.23 -11.93 -0.53
N ASP A 60 4.11 -12.13 0.15
CA ASP A 60 2.77 -11.84 -0.38
C ASP A 60 2.52 -10.34 -0.59
N HIS A 61 3.43 -9.46 -0.13
CA HIS A 61 3.36 -8.01 -0.31
C HIS A 61 4.49 -7.44 -1.19
N VAL A 62 5.61 -8.16 -1.35
CA VAL A 62 6.79 -7.62 -2.03
C VAL A 62 7.35 -8.52 -3.13
N SER A 63 6.74 -9.68 -3.40
CA SER A 63 7.31 -10.66 -4.33
C SER A 63 7.58 -10.10 -5.73
N GLN A 64 6.83 -9.09 -6.19
CA GLN A 64 6.99 -8.50 -7.50
C GLN A 64 7.67 -7.13 -7.47
N LEU A 65 8.20 -6.70 -6.33
CA LEU A 65 8.85 -5.40 -6.17
C LEU A 65 10.00 -5.20 -7.16
N LYS A 66 10.71 -6.26 -7.50
CA LYS A 66 11.82 -6.23 -8.48
C LYS A 66 11.42 -5.70 -9.86
N HIS A 67 10.13 -5.77 -10.20
CA HIS A 67 9.61 -5.24 -11.47
C HIS A 67 9.23 -3.77 -11.40
N PHE A 68 9.25 -3.18 -10.19
CA PHE A 68 8.90 -1.79 -9.94
C PHE A 68 10.08 -0.99 -9.36
N LYS A 69 11.27 -1.54 -9.34
CA LYS A 69 12.42 -0.91 -8.67
C LYS A 69 12.91 0.38 -9.32
N HIS A 70 12.43 0.69 -10.53
CA HIS A 70 12.69 1.98 -11.19
C HIS A 70 11.76 3.10 -10.70
N LEU A 71 10.82 2.78 -9.82
CA LEU A 71 9.86 3.72 -9.24
C LEU A 71 10.28 4.08 -7.82
N ASP A 72 9.80 5.23 -7.33
CA ASP A 72 9.98 5.61 -5.94
C ASP A 72 9.21 4.65 -5.04
N VAL A 73 9.91 4.05 -4.06
CA VAL A 73 9.34 3.09 -3.12
C VAL A 73 9.44 3.66 -1.71
N TYR A 74 8.33 3.64 -0.99
CA TYR A 74 8.24 4.17 0.38
C TYR A 74 7.93 3.02 1.34
N SER A 75 8.80 2.79 2.31
CA SER A 75 8.59 1.73 3.29
C SER A 75 9.23 2.03 4.63
N TYR A 76 8.67 1.45 5.68
CA TYR A 76 9.26 1.42 7.02
C TYR A 76 10.14 0.18 7.20
N CYS A 77 9.82 -0.91 6.52
CA CYS A 77 10.60 -2.16 6.55
C CYS A 77 11.81 -2.10 5.61
N ASP A 78 12.78 -2.99 5.84
CA ASP A 78 13.92 -3.14 4.96
C ASP A 78 13.53 -3.93 3.71
N LEU A 79 13.97 -3.47 2.54
CA LEU A 79 13.68 -4.09 1.25
C LEU A 79 14.97 -4.34 0.48
N LYS A 80 15.11 -5.53 -0.10
CA LYS A 80 16.31 -5.90 -0.84
C LYS A 80 16.30 -5.43 -2.29
N ASP A 81 15.12 -5.33 -2.91
CA ASP A 81 14.98 -5.12 -4.35
C ASP A 81 14.62 -3.68 -4.74
N ALA A 82 14.54 -2.77 -3.80
CA ALA A 82 14.20 -1.39 -4.07
C ALA A 82 15.47 -0.56 -4.31
N LEU A 83 15.57 0.08 -5.47
CA LEU A 83 16.70 0.98 -5.81
C LEU A 83 16.46 2.39 -5.28
N ASP A 84 15.25 2.91 -5.46
CA ASP A 84 14.87 4.26 -5.02
C ASP A 84 13.95 4.19 -3.81
N LYS A 85 14.45 3.55 -2.75
CA LYS A 85 13.71 3.38 -1.50
C LYS A 85 13.81 4.64 -0.65
N HIS A 86 12.65 5.09 -0.19
CA HIS A 86 12.52 6.19 0.78
C HIS A 86 12.06 5.60 2.10
N ASP A 87 12.84 5.82 3.15
CA ASP A 87 12.47 5.35 4.48
C ASP A 87 11.39 6.26 5.07
N VAL A 88 10.33 5.64 5.57
CA VAL A 88 9.25 6.34 6.26
C VAL A 88 9.08 5.76 7.67
N VAL A 89 8.46 6.52 8.54
CA VAL A 89 8.23 6.11 9.93
C VAL A 89 6.75 6.29 10.29
N PRO A 90 6.27 5.56 11.31
CA PRO A 90 4.90 5.77 11.79
C PRO A 90 4.63 7.24 12.12
N ASN A 91 3.42 7.69 11.83
CA ASN A 91 2.93 9.06 12.00
C ASN A 91 3.50 10.10 11.04
N GLN A 92 4.38 9.69 10.12
CA GLN A 92 4.85 10.58 9.07
C GLN A 92 3.73 10.82 8.05
N LYS A 93 3.69 12.04 7.52
CA LYS A 93 2.77 12.41 6.43
C LYS A 93 3.58 12.79 5.20
N LEU A 94 3.15 12.29 4.05
CA LEU A 94 3.80 12.52 2.77
C LEU A 94 2.76 13.00 1.76
N ILE A 95 3.17 13.91 0.89
CA ILE A 95 2.32 14.36 -0.21
C ILE A 95 2.95 13.90 -1.52
N ILE A 96 2.19 13.15 -2.30
CA ILE A 96 2.58 12.74 -3.65
C ILE A 96 1.53 13.31 -4.60
N LYS A 97 1.89 14.37 -5.33
CA LYS A 97 0.99 15.10 -6.24
C LYS A 97 -0.32 15.46 -5.53
N ASP A 98 -1.45 14.90 -5.96
CA ASP A 98 -2.78 15.24 -5.48
C ASP A 98 -3.23 14.43 -4.26
N LEU A 99 -2.39 13.53 -3.77
CA LEU A 99 -2.73 12.65 -2.66
C LEU A 99 -1.81 12.88 -1.45
N SER A 100 -2.40 12.88 -0.26
CA SER A 100 -1.64 12.87 0.98
C SER A 100 -1.70 11.47 1.60
N ILE A 101 -0.57 11.03 2.15
CA ILE A 101 -0.44 9.72 2.76
C ILE A 101 0.01 9.90 4.21
N GLN A 102 -0.79 9.41 5.15
CA GLN A 102 -0.42 9.31 6.56
C GLN A 102 -0.01 7.88 6.85
N PHE A 103 1.18 7.69 7.38
CA PHE A 103 1.68 6.35 7.74
C PHE A 103 1.24 6.02 9.16
N LEU A 104 0.71 4.81 9.36
CA LEU A 104 0.16 4.37 10.65
C LEU A 104 0.99 3.21 11.21
N GLY A 105 1.40 3.32 12.48
CA GLY A 105 2.05 2.21 13.16
C GLY A 105 1.04 1.12 13.52
N LEU A 106 1.33 -0.12 13.12
CA LEU A 106 0.49 -1.27 13.39
C LEU A 106 1.04 -2.12 14.54
N SER A 107 0.39 -3.24 14.84
CA SER A 107 0.68 -4.05 16.00
C SER A 107 2.07 -4.71 15.94
N HIS A 108 2.56 -5.16 17.12
CA HIS A 108 3.91 -5.67 17.32
C HIS A 108 4.18 -7.05 16.71
N ASP A 109 3.18 -7.76 16.20
CA ASP A 109 3.33 -9.13 15.70
C ASP A 109 4.16 -9.19 14.42
N SER A 110 4.31 -8.08 13.73
CA SER A 110 5.13 -7.97 12.53
C SER A 110 5.93 -6.68 12.65
N PRO A 111 7.21 -6.73 13.01
CA PRO A 111 8.05 -5.55 13.13
C PRO A 111 8.08 -4.76 11.83
N HIS A 112 8.04 -3.44 11.94
CA HIS A 112 8.09 -2.53 10.79
C HIS A 112 6.91 -2.68 9.82
N THR A 113 5.74 -3.10 10.31
CA THR A 113 4.50 -3.11 9.53
C THR A 113 3.78 -1.79 9.73
N ILE A 114 3.34 -1.18 8.62
CA ILE A 114 2.59 0.07 8.65
C ILE A 114 1.33 -0.02 7.81
N GLY A 115 0.34 0.78 8.18
CA GLY A 115 -0.84 1.02 7.37
C GLY A 115 -0.80 2.42 6.78
N PHE A 116 -1.81 2.75 6.00
CA PHE A 116 -1.87 4.02 5.27
C PHE A 116 -3.25 4.64 5.35
N VAL A 117 -3.27 5.96 5.52
CA VAL A 117 -4.45 6.78 5.24
C VAL A 117 -4.12 7.61 4.01
N VAL A 118 -4.84 7.38 2.93
CA VAL A 118 -4.66 8.10 1.66
C VAL A 118 -5.84 9.03 1.46
N GLU A 119 -5.55 10.32 1.33
CA GLU A 119 -6.59 11.33 1.20
C GLU A 119 -6.42 12.16 -0.07
N SER A 120 -7.54 12.37 -0.77
CA SER A 120 -7.67 13.41 -1.78
C SER A 120 -8.38 14.62 -1.15
N ASP A 121 -8.71 15.61 -1.95
CA ASP A 121 -9.50 16.76 -1.51
C ASP A 121 -10.93 16.40 -1.09
N LYS A 122 -11.44 15.23 -1.52
CA LYS A 122 -12.84 14.83 -1.31
C LYS A 122 -13.02 13.49 -0.62
N GLU A 123 -12.03 12.61 -0.66
CA GLU A 123 -12.18 11.23 -0.20
C GLU A 123 -11.01 10.77 0.65
N LYS A 124 -11.29 9.82 1.53
CA LYS A 124 -10.33 9.24 2.44
C LYS A 124 -10.39 7.72 2.38
N LEU A 125 -9.24 7.08 2.14
CA LEU A 125 -9.07 5.63 2.17
C LEU A 125 -8.19 5.24 3.34
N VAL A 126 -8.59 4.22 4.09
CA VAL A 126 -7.77 3.56 5.12
C VAL A 126 -7.40 2.17 4.63
N TYR A 127 -6.09 1.90 4.59
CA TYR A 127 -5.54 0.60 4.20
C TYR A 127 -4.70 0.04 5.34
N VAL A 128 -5.14 -1.08 5.92
CA VAL A 128 -4.49 -1.73 7.06
C VAL A 128 -4.42 -3.23 6.78
N THR A 129 -3.23 -3.83 6.89
CA THR A 129 -3.02 -5.25 6.63
C THR A 129 -2.35 -5.93 7.82
N ASP A 130 -2.56 -7.25 7.92
CA ASP A 130 -1.89 -8.16 8.85
C ASP A 130 -1.88 -7.71 10.31
N THR A 131 -2.94 -7.02 10.73
CA THR A 131 -3.08 -6.65 12.13
C THR A 131 -4.14 -7.52 12.81
N GLY A 132 -3.79 -8.06 13.97
CA GLY A 132 -4.73 -8.84 14.79
C GLY A 132 -5.76 -7.96 15.49
N TYR A 133 -5.47 -6.68 15.64
CA TYR A 133 -6.36 -5.69 16.22
C TYR A 133 -5.92 -4.29 15.79
N VAL A 134 -6.84 -3.32 15.90
CA VAL A 134 -6.55 -1.93 15.59
C VAL A 134 -6.00 -1.24 16.84
N PRO A 135 -4.73 -0.78 16.83
CA PRO A 135 -4.18 -0.05 17.98
C PRO A 135 -4.98 1.22 18.27
N ASN A 136 -5.14 1.54 19.55
CA ASN A 136 -5.87 2.73 19.97
C ASN A 136 -5.25 4.03 19.43
N GLN A 137 -3.94 4.04 19.24
CA GLN A 137 -3.20 5.21 18.78
C GLN A 137 -3.59 5.63 17.36
N ILE A 138 -4.02 4.70 16.51
CA ILE A 138 -4.38 5.02 15.12
C ILE A 138 -5.87 5.30 14.93
N LYS A 139 -6.72 4.99 15.90
CA LYS A 139 -8.17 5.17 15.78
C LYS A 139 -8.59 6.59 15.35
N PRO A 140 -8.00 7.67 15.89
CA PRO A 140 -8.37 9.02 15.44
C PRO A 140 -8.07 9.27 13.96
N TYR A 141 -7.02 8.64 13.42
CA TYR A 141 -6.63 8.83 12.02
C TYR A 141 -7.51 8.08 11.05
N ILE A 142 -8.11 6.97 11.48
CA ILE A 142 -8.90 6.10 10.59
C ILE A 142 -10.40 6.34 10.68
N ALA A 143 -10.86 7.19 11.59
CA ALA A 143 -12.27 7.50 11.73
C ALA A 143 -12.81 8.24 10.51
N ASN A 144 -14.07 7.97 10.17
CA ASN A 144 -14.81 8.69 9.14
C ASN A 144 -14.19 8.62 7.74
N ALA A 145 -13.58 7.50 7.39
CA ALA A 145 -13.10 7.29 6.02
C ALA A 145 -14.25 6.88 5.09
N ASP A 146 -14.08 7.19 3.82
CA ASP A 146 -15.03 6.79 2.78
C ASP A 146 -14.83 5.34 2.36
N HIS A 147 -13.58 4.86 2.45
CA HIS A 147 -13.18 3.51 2.04
C HIS A 147 -12.28 2.89 3.10
N TYR A 148 -12.53 1.62 3.42
CA TYR A 148 -11.70 0.86 4.33
C TYR A 148 -11.27 -0.44 3.67
N ILE A 149 -9.96 -0.71 3.66
CA ILE A 149 -9.41 -2.00 3.26
C ILE A 149 -8.67 -2.58 4.46
N PHE A 150 -9.23 -3.63 5.03
CA PHE A 150 -8.60 -4.39 6.11
C PHE A 150 -8.23 -5.76 5.57
N GLU A 151 -6.92 -5.95 5.34
CA GLU A 151 -6.40 -7.23 4.88
C GLU A 151 -5.93 -8.03 6.10
N SER A 152 -6.52 -9.19 6.28
CA SER A 152 -6.22 -10.08 7.39
C SER A 152 -5.75 -11.40 6.81
N ASN A 153 -4.45 -11.66 6.87
CA ASN A 153 -3.87 -12.95 6.46
C ASN A 153 -3.73 -13.84 7.68
N HIS A 154 -4.86 -14.36 8.14
CA HIS A 154 -4.83 -15.37 9.18
C HIS A 154 -4.71 -16.74 8.51
N ASP A 155 -3.53 -17.31 8.62
CA ASP A 155 -3.38 -18.75 8.42
C ASP A 155 -3.95 -19.42 9.64
N VAL A 156 -5.10 -19.97 9.46
CA VAL A 156 -5.73 -20.79 10.49
C VAL A 156 -5.12 -22.19 10.42
#